data_e60cb46ddfe243ea789ffe2b20382268
#
_entry.id   e60cb46ddfe243ea789ffe2b20382268
#
_cell.length_a   1.000
_cell.length_b   1.000
_cell.length_c   1.000
_cell.angle_alpha   90.00
_cell.angle_beta   90.00
_cell.angle_gamma   90.00
#
_symmetry.space_group_name_H-M   'P 1'
#
loop_
_entity.id
_entity.type
_entity.pdbx_description
1 polymer ?
#
loop_
_entity_poly.entity_id
_entity_poly.type
_entity_poly.pdbx_seq_one_letter_code
_entity_poly.pdbx_strand_id
1 'polypeptide(L)'
;VTTAFIALLFLAACNGGKTNTVESSETKSLKGVISIDGSSTLFPLSEALAEDFRTTHTDVQITVGESGTGGGFKKFSRGELDISNASRTIKASEDSACKANGIEYIELAICSDGMAIVVHPENTFASTITVSELKKMWEPEAQGKVKLWSDVNSAWPKEELHLFGAGTQS
;
A
#
# COMPACT_ATOMS: atom_id res chain seq x y z
N VAL A 1 5.06 -80.08 49.08
CA VAL A 1 5.03 -79.65 47.69
C VAL A 1 5.77 -78.34 47.61
N THR A 2 6.95 -78.37 47.03
CA THR A 2 7.93 -77.31 47.01
C THR A 2 7.95 -76.62 45.63
N THR A 3 7.77 -75.33 45.58
CA THR A 3 7.87 -74.58 44.37
C THR A 3 9.07 -73.62 44.40
N ALA A 4 9.99 -73.83 43.49
CA ALA A 4 11.23 -73.05 43.37
C ALA A 4 10.99 -71.73 42.62
N PHE A 5 11.61 -70.69 43.14
CA PHE A 5 11.58 -69.32 42.59
C PHE A 5 12.86 -69.11 41.79
N ILE A 6 12.75 -68.88 40.50
CA ILE A 6 13.87 -68.48 39.65
C ILE A 6 13.70 -67.00 39.35
N ALA A 7 14.63 -66.19 39.89
CA ALA A 7 14.70 -64.78 39.59
C ALA A 7 15.64 -64.57 38.40
N LEU A 8 15.11 -63.99 37.36
CA LEU A 8 15.90 -63.60 36.15
C LEU A 8 16.14 -62.11 36.20
N LEU A 9 17.41 -61.72 36.43
CA LEU A 9 17.84 -60.33 36.36
C LEU A 9 18.12 -59.94 34.89
N PHE A 10 17.35 -59.01 34.37
CA PHE A 10 17.67 -58.30 33.12
C PHE A 10 18.37 -57.00 33.41
N LEU A 11 19.62 -56.91 33.04
CA LEU A 11 20.36 -55.66 32.97
C LEU A 11 19.96 -54.94 31.66
N ALA A 12 19.18 -53.89 31.74
CA ALA A 12 18.95 -52.97 30.64
C ALA A 12 20.02 -51.87 30.68
N ALA A 13 20.97 -51.92 29.76
CA ALA A 13 21.89 -50.81 29.50
C ALA A 13 21.15 -49.68 28.76
N CYS A 14 20.87 -48.59 29.46
CA CYS A 14 20.37 -47.35 28.84
C CYS A 14 21.55 -46.63 28.17
N ASN A 15 21.63 -46.75 26.85
CA ASN A 15 22.51 -45.91 26.05
C ASN A 15 21.76 -44.55 25.83
N GLY A 16 22.21 -43.51 26.54
CA GLY A 16 21.63 -42.18 26.46
C GLY A 16 22.02 -41.46 25.18
N GLY A 17 21.30 -41.73 24.09
CA GLY A 17 21.32 -40.89 22.94
C GLY A 17 20.51 -39.62 23.20
N LYS A 18 21.16 -38.46 23.33
CA LYS A 18 20.48 -37.17 23.29
C LYS A 18 19.93 -36.97 21.89
N THR A 19 18.67 -37.34 21.70
CA THR A 19 17.87 -36.84 20.58
C THR A 19 17.63 -35.36 20.84
N ASN A 20 18.34 -34.52 20.09
CA ASN A 20 17.90 -33.11 19.96
C ASN A 20 16.55 -33.14 19.25
N THR A 21 15.51 -33.11 20.03
CA THR A 21 14.18 -32.74 19.53
C THR A 21 14.31 -31.32 19.05
N VAL A 22 14.36 -31.13 17.74
CA VAL A 22 14.11 -29.82 17.14
C VAL A 22 12.69 -29.50 17.57
N GLU A 23 12.55 -28.58 18.53
CA GLU A 23 11.27 -27.97 18.82
C GLU A 23 10.79 -27.37 17.49
N SER A 24 9.87 -28.07 16.85
CA SER A 24 9.00 -27.50 15.85
C SER A 24 8.30 -26.34 16.56
N SER A 25 8.76 -25.11 16.31
CA SER A 25 8.01 -23.93 16.69
C SER A 25 6.63 -24.09 16.06
N GLU A 26 5.62 -24.41 16.87
CA GLU A 26 4.23 -24.32 16.44
C GLU A 26 4.04 -22.90 15.94
N THR A 27 3.96 -22.74 14.63
CA THR A 27 3.62 -21.47 14.00
C THR A 27 2.17 -21.22 14.43
N LYS A 28 2.01 -20.39 15.45
CA LYS A 28 0.70 -20.02 15.96
C LYS A 28 -0.08 -19.43 14.79
N SER A 29 -1.11 -20.13 14.35
CA SER A 29 -1.96 -19.68 13.24
C SER A 29 -2.42 -18.25 13.53
N LEU A 30 -2.07 -17.33 12.63
CA LEU A 30 -2.56 -15.96 12.69
C LEU A 30 -4.03 -15.95 12.31
N LYS A 31 -4.84 -15.20 13.06
CA LYS A 31 -6.26 -15.00 12.78
C LYS A 31 -6.71 -13.62 13.21
N GLY A 32 -7.62 -13.05 12.46
CA GLY A 32 -8.14 -11.71 12.73
C GLY A 32 -8.68 -11.06 11.47
N VAL A 33 -8.89 -9.75 11.56
CA VAL A 33 -9.35 -8.90 10.45
C VAL A 33 -8.33 -7.80 10.24
N ILE A 34 -8.01 -7.51 8.99
CA ILE A 34 -7.17 -6.37 8.58
C ILE A 34 -7.99 -5.50 7.63
N SER A 35 -8.15 -4.24 7.98
CA SER A 35 -8.87 -3.24 7.18
C SER A 35 -7.90 -2.28 6.54
N ILE A 36 -7.87 -2.26 5.20
CA ILE A 36 -6.99 -1.42 4.38
C ILE A 36 -7.86 -0.51 3.53
N ASP A 37 -7.53 0.79 3.46
CA ASP A 37 -8.21 1.72 2.55
C ASP A 37 -7.29 2.91 2.23
N GLY A 38 -7.60 3.65 1.19
CA GLY A 38 -6.90 4.89 0.85
C GLY A 38 -6.65 5.06 -0.64
N SER A 39 -5.39 5.28 -1.00
CA SER A 39 -4.96 5.62 -2.36
C SER A 39 -5.33 4.58 -3.40
N SER A 40 -5.98 5.03 -4.49
CA SER A 40 -6.27 4.24 -5.68
C SER A 40 -5.01 3.72 -6.38
N THR A 41 -3.92 4.48 -6.34
CA THR A 41 -2.62 4.06 -6.89
C THR A 41 -2.11 2.77 -6.23
N LEU A 42 -2.30 2.64 -4.92
CA LEU A 42 -1.84 1.48 -4.15
C LEU A 42 -2.87 0.35 -4.05
N PHE A 43 -4.12 0.61 -4.46
CA PHE A 43 -5.19 -0.39 -4.37
C PHE A 43 -4.81 -1.71 -5.05
N PRO A 44 -4.35 -1.75 -6.33
CA PRO A 44 -4.01 -3.01 -7.00
C PRO A 44 -2.87 -3.77 -6.31
N LEU A 45 -1.88 -3.04 -5.77
CA LEU A 45 -0.77 -3.65 -5.03
C LEU A 45 -1.27 -4.28 -3.72
N SER A 46 -2.10 -3.56 -2.98
CA SER A 46 -2.65 -4.05 -1.71
C SER A 46 -3.59 -5.24 -1.91
N GLU A 47 -4.38 -5.26 -2.99
CA GLU A 47 -5.20 -6.41 -3.36
C GLU A 47 -4.34 -7.66 -3.64
N ALA A 48 -3.29 -7.50 -4.46
CA ALA A 48 -2.40 -8.59 -4.78
C ALA A 48 -1.67 -9.16 -3.54
N LEU A 49 -1.19 -8.27 -2.67
CA LEU A 49 -0.55 -8.67 -1.41
C LEU A 49 -1.54 -9.34 -0.45
N ALA A 50 -2.78 -8.86 -0.38
CA ALA A 50 -3.82 -9.45 0.43
C ALA A 50 -4.21 -10.85 -0.07
N GLU A 51 -4.28 -11.04 -1.40
CA GLU A 51 -4.55 -12.34 -2.00
C GLU A 51 -3.43 -13.34 -1.69
N ASP A 52 -2.17 -12.95 -1.89
CA ASP A 52 -1.02 -13.80 -1.58
C ASP A 52 -0.97 -14.16 -0.08
N PHE A 53 -1.20 -13.20 0.80
CA PHE A 53 -1.21 -13.42 2.26
C PHE A 53 -2.28 -14.42 2.68
N ARG A 54 -3.48 -14.39 2.09
CA ARG A 54 -4.58 -15.33 2.36
C ARG A 54 -4.21 -16.77 2.01
N THR A 55 -3.29 -17.00 1.08
CA THR A 55 -2.87 -18.37 0.70
C THR A 55 -2.16 -19.08 1.84
N THR A 56 -1.45 -18.33 2.68
CA THR A 56 -0.67 -18.85 3.80
C THR A 56 -1.33 -18.64 5.16
N HIS A 57 -2.26 -17.66 5.26
CA HIS A 57 -2.93 -17.26 6.50
C HIS A 57 -4.46 -17.24 6.32
N THR A 58 -5.04 -18.42 6.11
CA THR A 58 -6.47 -18.61 5.76
C THR A 58 -7.44 -18.10 6.82
N ASP A 59 -7.01 -17.98 8.08
CA ASP A 59 -7.84 -17.49 9.18
C ASP A 59 -7.79 -15.96 9.34
N VAL A 60 -7.05 -15.26 8.45
CA VAL A 60 -7.00 -13.78 8.43
C VAL A 60 -7.90 -13.25 7.33
N GLN A 61 -8.85 -12.41 7.70
CA GLN A 61 -9.73 -11.71 6.76
C GLN A 61 -9.12 -10.35 6.44
N ILE A 62 -8.91 -10.06 5.15
CA ILE A 62 -8.36 -8.78 4.71
C ILE A 62 -9.38 -8.11 3.79
N THR A 63 -9.71 -6.85 4.09
CA THR A 63 -10.52 -6.01 3.21
C THR A 63 -9.67 -4.86 2.68
N VAL A 64 -9.78 -4.60 1.38
CA VAL A 64 -9.07 -3.49 0.72
C VAL A 64 -10.10 -2.58 0.09
N GLY A 65 -10.05 -1.30 0.44
CA GLY A 65 -10.93 -0.25 -0.09
C GLY A 65 -10.14 0.82 -0.86
N GLU A 66 -10.90 1.69 -1.57
CA GLU A 66 -10.36 2.73 -2.42
C GLU A 66 -11.12 4.04 -2.20
N SER A 67 -10.79 4.77 -1.12
CA SER A 67 -11.45 6.06 -0.82
C SER A 67 -10.56 7.28 -1.11
N GLY A 68 -9.44 7.08 -1.80
CA GLY A 68 -8.39 8.07 -2.02
C GLY A 68 -7.54 8.31 -0.77
N THR A 69 -6.33 8.85 -0.94
CA THR A 69 -5.37 9.09 0.17
C THR A 69 -5.99 9.89 1.32
N GLY A 70 -6.74 10.96 1.00
CA GLY A 70 -7.38 11.79 2.04
C GLY A 70 -8.52 11.08 2.77
N GLY A 71 -9.28 10.22 2.07
CA GLY A 71 -10.32 9.36 2.64
C GLY A 71 -9.72 8.33 3.61
N GLY A 72 -8.64 7.67 3.17
CA GLY A 72 -7.88 6.74 4.00
C GLY A 72 -7.40 7.38 5.29
N PHE A 73 -6.72 8.53 5.23
CA PHE A 73 -6.24 9.21 6.44
C PHE A 73 -7.36 9.65 7.39
N LYS A 74 -8.53 10.03 6.88
CA LYS A 74 -9.68 10.34 7.73
C LYS A 74 -10.17 9.14 8.51
N LYS A 75 -10.24 7.97 7.90
CA LYS A 75 -10.64 6.72 8.56
C LYS A 75 -9.53 6.25 9.51
N PHE A 76 -8.29 6.30 9.07
CA PHE A 76 -7.13 5.88 9.84
C PHE A 76 -6.99 6.68 11.14
N SER A 77 -7.08 8.01 11.07
CA SER A 77 -7.01 8.88 12.26
C SER A 77 -8.15 8.68 13.27
N ARG A 78 -9.22 7.94 12.91
CA ARG A 78 -10.30 7.53 13.82
C ARG A 78 -10.17 6.08 14.30
N GLY A 79 -9.09 5.37 13.89
CA GLY A 79 -8.89 3.97 14.24
C GLY A 79 -9.82 2.99 13.50
N GLU A 80 -10.36 3.39 12.35
CA GLU A 80 -11.23 2.54 11.52
C GLU A 80 -10.44 1.63 10.57
N LEU A 81 -9.14 1.88 10.41
CA LEU A 81 -8.23 1.12 9.53
C LEU A 81 -6.99 0.68 10.28
N ASP A 82 -6.49 -0.48 9.91
CA ASP A 82 -5.17 -0.97 10.34
C ASP A 82 -4.06 -0.43 9.42
N ILE A 83 -4.36 -0.26 8.12
CA ILE A 83 -3.43 0.25 7.12
C ILE A 83 -4.11 1.33 6.28
N SER A 84 -3.47 2.49 6.16
CA SER A 84 -3.87 3.54 5.23
C SER A 84 -2.93 3.60 4.05
N ASN A 85 -3.43 3.29 2.85
CA ASN A 85 -2.71 3.46 1.61
C ASN A 85 -2.61 4.95 1.26
N ALA A 86 -1.40 5.41 0.94
CA ALA A 86 -1.17 6.82 0.64
C ALA A 86 -0.19 7.00 -0.52
N SER A 87 -0.50 7.91 -1.43
CA SER A 87 0.37 8.35 -2.53
C SER A 87 1.16 9.63 -2.21
N ARG A 88 1.13 10.04 -0.94
CA ARG A 88 1.89 11.15 -0.37
C ARG A 88 2.14 10.89 1.11
N THR A 89 3.07 11.62 1.68
CA THR A 89 3.28 11.65 3.13
C THR A 89 2.07 12.21 3.88
N ILE A 90 1.91 11.83 5.14
CA ILE A 90 0.87 12.36 6.02
C ILE A 90 1.02 13.87 6.22
N LYS A 91 -0.07 14.61 6.22
CA LYS A 91 -0.07 16.06 6.48
C LYS A 91 -0.05 16.32 7.99
N ALA A 92 0.48 17.49 8.39
CA ALA A 92 0.52 17.89 9.79
C ALA A 92 -0.87 17.89 10.47
N SER A 93 -1.94 18.21 9.75
CA SER A 93 -3.32 18.16 10.27
C SER A 93 -3.81 16.73 10.48
N GLU A 94 -3.42 15.79 9.61
CA GLU A 94 -3.77 14.38 9.71
C GLU A 94 -2.99 13.71 10.85
N ASP A 95 -1.68 14.01 10.97
CA ASP A 95 -0.84 13.57 12.08
C ASP A 95 -1.37 14.09 13.43
N SER A 96 -1.77 15.37 13.49
CA SER A 96 -2.40 15.94 14.69
C SER A 96 -3.70 15.22 15.06
N ALA A 97 -4.51 14.82 14.08
CA ALA A 97 -5.72 14.05 14.31
C ALA A 97 -5.42 12.65 14.84
N CYS A 98 -4.39 11.97 14.32
CA CYS A 98 -3.93 10.68 14.84
C CYS A 98 -3.50 10.82 16.31
N LYS A 99 -2.66 11.79 16.62
CA LYS A 99 -2.20 12.07 18.00
C LYS A 99 -3.35 12.38 18.96
N ALA A 100 -4.32 13.18 18.53
CA ALA A 100 -5.50 13.53 19.34
C ALA A 100 -6.35 12.30 19.68
N ASN A 101 -6.36 11.29 18.83
CA ASN A 101 -7.10 10.04 19.01
C ASN A 101 -6.23 8.89 19.55
N GLY A 102 -4.97 9.16 19.95
CA GLY A 102 -4.07 8.15 20.49
C GLY A 102 -3.61 7.11 19.45
N ILE A 103 -3.66 7.43 18.17
CA ILE A 103 -3.19 6.56 17.07
C ILE A 103 -1.70 6.77 16.89
N GLU A 104 -0.93 5.74 17.22
CA GLU A 104 0.49 5.64 16.87
C GLU A 104 0.64 4.88 15.56
N TYR A 105 1.53 5.31 14.68
CA TYR A 105 1.72 4.68 13.38
C TYR A 105 3.18 4.70 12.94
N ILE A 106 3.50 3.86 11.98
CA ILE A 106 4.76 3.87 11.24
C ILE A 106 4.47 4.17 9.76
N GLU A 107 5.30 4.98 9.14
CA GLU A 107 5.22 5.27 7.71
C GLU A 107 6.25 4.42 6.96
N LEU A 108 5.77 3.63 6.00
CA LEU A 108 6.60 2.76 5.17
C LEU A 108 6.55 3.22 3.71
N ALA A 109 7.67 3.69 3.18
CA ALA A 109 7.81 3.96 1.75
C ALA A 109 8.06 2.64 1.00
N ILE A 110 7.08 2.20 0.20
CA ILE A 110 7.12 0.88 -0.47
C ILE A 110 7.43 0.96 -1.96
N CYS A 111 7.10 2.07 -2.63
CA CYS A 111 7.37 2.28 -4.06
C CYS A 111 7.34 3.76 -4.40
N SER A 112 7.75 4.08 -5.63
CA SER A 112 7.60 5.41 -6.22
C SER A 112 6.54 5.35 -7.32
N ASP A 113 5.66 6.33 -7.34
CA ASP A 113 4.68 6.53 -8.42
C ASP A 113 5.20 7.56 -9.41
N GLY A 114 4.89 7.36 -10.68
CA GLY A 114 5.29 8.24 -11.78
C GLY A 114 4.07 8.88 -12.43
N MET A 115 4.11 10.20 -12.59
CA MET A 115 3.10 10.92 -13.38
C MET A 115 3.64 11.17 -14.78
N ALA A 116 2.93 10.68 -15.80
CA ALA A 116 3.24 10.93 -17.19
C ALA A 116 2.35 12.04 -17.76
N ILE A 117 2.95 12.97 -18.47
CA ILE A 117 2.24 13.93 -19.31
C ILE A 117 2.26 13.36 -20.74
N VAL A 118 1.08 13.16 -21.28
CA VAL A 118 0.94 12.58 -22.63
C VAL A 118 0.23 13.55 -23.56
N VAL A 119 0.59 13.52 -24.83
CA VAL A 119 -0.06 14.26 -25.91
C VAL A 119 -0.51 13.30 -27.00
N HIS A 120 -1.43 13.73 -27.85
CA HIS A 120 -1.86 12.92 -29.00
C HIS A 120 -0.66 12.59 -29.92
N PRO A 121 -0.56 11.40 -30.53
CA PRO A 121 0.56 11.03 -31.38
C PRO A 121 0.82 11.98 -32.57
N GLU A 122 -0.23 12.65 -33.06
CA GLU A 122 -0.10 13.65 -34.13
C GLU A 122 0.41 15.01 -33.63
N ASN A 123 0.50 15.24 -32.32
CA ASN A 123 1.10 16.44 -31.76
C ASN A 123 2.62 16.32 -31.82
N THR A 124 3.21 16.85 -32.89
CA THR A 124 4.65 16.81 -33.15
C THR A 124 5.40 18.04 -32.63
N PHE A 125 4.69 19.11 -32.24
CA PHE A 125 5.30 20.38 -31.80
C PHE A 125 5.57 20.43 -30.28
N ALA A 126 4.83 19.71 -29.47
CA ALA A 126 4.98 19.68 -28.01
C ALA A 126 5.68 18.38 -27.52
N SER A 127 6.68 17.91 -28.27
CA SER A 127 7.48 16.72 -27.92
C SER A 127 8.29 16.90 -26.61
N THR A 128 8.55 18.14 -26.25
CA THR A 128 9.17 18.51 -24.97
C THR A 128 8.37 19.66 -24.37
N ILE A 129 7.91 19.48 -23.13
CA ILE A 129 7.17 20.49 -22.37
C ILE A 129 7.93 20.75 -21.08
N THR A 130 8.18 22.00 -20.78
CA THR A 130 8.84 22.41 -19.52
C THR A 130 7.83 22.48 -18.38
N VAL A 131 8.31 22.36 -17.15
CA VAL A 131 7.47 22.55 -15.93
C VAL A 131 6.82 23.93 -15.90
N SER A 132 7.51 24.97 -16.42
CA SER A 132 6.96 26.32 -16.54
C SER A 132 5.79 26.41 -17.51
N GLU A 133 5.84 25.70 -18.64
CA GLU A 133 4.75 25.61 -19.61
C GLU A 133 3.57 24.82 -19.04
N LEU A 134 3.84 23.69 -18.36
CA LEU A 134 2.81 22.94 -17.65
C LEU A 134 2.10 23.82 -16.60
N LYS A 135 2.87 24.60 -15.84
CA LYS A 135 2.30 25.54 -14.87
C LYS A 135 1.35 26.53 -15.55
N LYS A 136 1.75 27.14 -16.67
CA LYS A 136 0.88 28.05 -17.42
C LYS A 136 -0.43 27.41 -17.91
N MET A 137 -0.43 26.10 -18.17
CA MET A 137 -1.64 25.38 -18.56
C MET A 137 -2.58 25.07 -17.39
N TRP A 138 -2.02 24.76 -16.21
CA TRP A 138 -2.75 24.16 -15.09
C TRP A 138 -2.92 25.07 -13.87
N GLU A 139 -2.27 26.24 -13.83
CA GLU A 139 -2.47 27.17 -12.72
C GLU A 139 -3.89 27.72 -12.71
N PRO A 140 -4.45 28.06 -11.54
CA PRO A 140 -5.85 28.57 -11.44
C PRO A 140 -6.12 29.77 -12.32
N GLU A 141 -5.11 30.63 -12.53
CA GLU A 141 -5.18 31.82 -13.34
C GLU A 141 -5.30 31.56 -14.84
N ALA A 142 -4.96 30.36 -15.30
CA ALA A 142 -5.08 29.93 -16.68
C ALA A 142 -6.53 29.67 -17.10
N GLN A 143 -7.40 29.38 -16.13
CA GLN A 143 -8.79 29.03 -16.38
C GLN A 143 -9.51 30.12 -17.19
N GLY A 144 -10.03 29.76 -18.37
CA GLY A 144 -10.72 30.65 -19.30
C GLY A 144 -9.86 31.65 -20.07
N LYS A 145 -8.54 31.69 -19.78
CA LYS A 145 -7.58 32.60 -20.46
C LYS A 145 -6.69 31.85 -21.44
N VAL A 146 -6.12 30.72 -21.03
CA VAL A 146 -5.29 29.86 -21.89
C VAL A 146 -6.23 28.92 -22.65
N LYS A 147 -6.33 29.16 -23.96
CA LYS A 147 -7.25 28.43 -24.85
C LYS A 147 -6.53 27.78 -26.02
N LEU A 148 -5.41 28.34 -26.41
CA LEU A 148 -4.62 27.89 -27.55
C LEU A 148 -3.25 27.40 -27.07
N TRP A 149 -2.65 26.48 -27.82
CA TRP A 149 -1.27 26.07 -27.60
C TRP A 149 -0.30 27.25 -27.65
N SER A 150 -0.55 28.22 -28.56
CA SER A 150 0.24 29.45 -28.66
C SER A 150 0.12 30.39 -27.45
N ASP A 151 -0.89 30.27 -26.62
CA ASP A 151 -1.00 31.06 -25.38
C ASP A 151 0.02 30.57 -24.35
N VAL A 152 0.39 29.30 -24.40
CA VAL A 152 1.41 28.70 -23.54
C VAL A 152 2.81 29.02 -24.03
N ASN A 153 3.07 28.76 -25.32
CA ASN A 153 4.34 29.00 -25.97
C ASN A 153 4.07 29.56 -27.38
N SER A 154 4.54 30.79 -27.64
CA SER A 154 4.28 31.48 -28.90
C SER A 154 4.88 30.81 -30.14
N ALA A 155 5.79 29.84 -29.98
CA ALA A 155 6.34 29.04 -31.06
C ALA A 155 5.41 27.88 -31.48
N TRP A 156 4.38 27.60 -30.67
CA TRP A 156 3.41 26.53 -30.97
C TRP A 156 2.24 27.02 -31.83
N PRO A 157 1.50 26.10 -32.47
CA PRO A 157 0.38 26.46 -33.33
C PRO A 157 -0.74 27.22 -32.59
N LYS A 158 -1.51 28.02 -33.34
CA LYS A 158 -2.74 28.65 -32.86
C LYS A 158 -3.91 27.66 -32.94
N GLU A 159 -3.73 26.50 -32.33
CA GLU A 159 -4.73 25.44 -32.25
C GLU A 159 -5.32 25.38 -30.85
N GLU A 160 -6.55 24.89 -30.74
CA GLU A 160 -7.24 24.78 -29.45
C GLU A 160 -6.53 23.79 -28.52
N LEU A 161 -6.34 24.22 -27.28
CA LEU A 161 -5.73 23.42 -26.22
C LEU A 161 -6.82 22.73 -25.39
N HIS A 162 -6.90 21.42 -25.47
CA HIS A 162 -7.76 20.61 -24.62
C HIS A 162 -6.94 19.93 -23.53
N LEU A 163 -7.25 20.22 -22.28
CA LEU A 163 -6.57 19.65 -21.11
C LEU A 163 -7.45 18.56 -20.49
N PHE A 164 -6.82 17.43 -20.21
CA PHE A 164 -7.42 16.29 -19.52
C PHE A 164 -6.59 15.97 -18.29
N GLY A 165 -7.24 15.74 -17.18
CA GLY A 165 -6.58 15.41 -15.93
C GLY A 165 -7.48 14.60 -15.03
N ALA A 166 -6.87 14.01 -14.01
CA ALA A 166 -7.60 13.31 -12.97
C ALA A 166 -8.51 14.27 -12.22
N GLY A 167 -9.68 13.80 -11.81
CA GLY A 167 -10.62 14.59 -11.03
C GLY A 167 -10.18 14.77 -9.59
N THR A 168 -10.94 15.53 -8.81
CA THR A 168 -10.65 15.83 -7.39
C THR A 168 -10.75 14.60 -6.48
N GLN A 169 -11.20 13.47 -7.01
CA GLN A 169 -11.36 12.20 -6.29
C GLN A 169 -10.18 11.24 -6.49
N SER A 170 -9.21 11.59 -7.34
CA SER A 170 -8.04 10.75 -7.60
C SER A 170 -6.90 11.04 -6.62
#